data_924906fa96f6c257bdd9ab7cca2625e2
#
_entry.id   924906fa96f6c257bdd9ab7cca2625e2
#
_cell.length_a   1.000
_cell.length_b   1.000
_cell.length_c   1.000
_cell.angle_alpha   90.00
_cell.angle_beta   90.00
_cell.angle_gamma   90.00
#
_symmetry.space_group_name_H-M   'P 1'
#
loop_
_entity.id
_entity.type
_entity.pdbx_description
1 polymer ?
#
loop_
_entity_poly.entity_id
_entity_poly.type
_entity_poly.pdbx_seq_one_letter_code
_entity_poly.pdbx_strand_id
1 'polypeptide(L)'
;LVLTNPDNGFVKSVMDARLISDYRTGASAAVFSRYLCHKPLEDILIVGSGAQGQMAARCLHYEHPAAQISLFDLDVEKVKQFKQSLDGTSLGDQLQVCTDLVKAAARSRLIVMLTTAQKPFFRNEWILPGTTVLGMGSYQQVEGEFALNCDKIITDSWEQAKHRGELQPLSEAGQITDDNLFCELSDVVVGRKPGRENDSELIFGLPIGLGAYDVAIADIVYEKAKVNHDGLSVLIQQA
;
A
#
# COMPACT_ATOMS: atom_id res chain seq x y z
N LEU A 1 1.32 -7.41 -18.92
CA LEU A 1 0.61 -8.51 -18.26
C LEU A 1 -0.08 -9.38 -19.32
N VAL A 2 -0.04 -10.70 -19.10
CA VAL A 2 -0.80 -11.67 -19.93
C VAL A 2 -1.81 -12.34 -19.02
N LEU A 3 -3.09 -12.23 -19.39
CA LEU A 3 -4.19 -12.89 -18.69
C LEU A 3 -4.54 -14.17 -19.45
N THR A 4 -4.53 -15.30 -18.74
CA THR A 4 -4.84 -16.62 -19.33
C THR A 4 -6.13 -17.19 -18.75
N ASN A 5 -6.80 -18.02 -19.51
CA ASN A 5 -7.92 -18.81 -19.01
C ASN A 5 -7.37 -19.99 -18.18
N PRO A 6 -7.77 -20.13 -16.89
CA PRO A 6 -7.24 -21.18 -16.02
C PRO A 6 -7.64 -22.59 -16.45
N ASP A 7 -8.76 -22.75 -17.17
CA ASP A 7 -9.27 -24.07 -17.53
C ASP A 7 -8.51 -24.72 -18.70
N ASN A 8 -7.98 -23.90 -19.62
CA ASN A 8 -7.36 -24.39 -20.86
C ASN A 8 -6.04 -23.74 -21.22
N GLY A 9 -5.56 -22.75 -20.43
CA GLY A 9 -4.29 -22.07 -20.65
C GLY A 9 -4.27 -21.07 -21.82
N PHE A 10 -5.36 -20.86 -22.55
CA PHE A 10 -5.40 -19.89 -23.65
C PHE A 10 -5.26 -18.45 -23.13
N VAL A 11 -4.55 -17.64 -23.92
CA VAL A 11 -4.41 -16.20 -23.65
C VAL A 11 -5.76 -15.51 -23.87
N LYS A 12 -6.32 -14.94 -22.80
CA LYS A 12 -7.51 -14.08 -22.84
C LYS A 12 -7.18 -12.68 -23.30
N SER A 13 -6.06 -12.12 -22.81
CA SER A 13 -5.67 -10.75 -23.10
C SER A 13 -4.18 -10.51 -22.86
N VAL A 14 -3.64 -9.54 -23.61
CA VAL A 14 -2.33 -8.92 -23.34
C VAL A 14 -2.59 -7.43 -23.12
N MET A 15 -2.12 -6.90 -21.99
CA MET A 15 -2.36 -5.52 -21.61
C MET A 15 -1.15 -4.89 -20.95
N ASP A 16 -1.05 -3.55 -20.98
CA ASP A 16 -0.04 -2.82 -20.21
C ASP A 16 -0.25 -3.07 -18.71
N ALA A 17 0.82 -3.41 -18.03
CA ALA A 17 0.77 -3.76 -16.60
C ALA A 17 1.03 -2.57 -15.67
N ARG A 18 1.57 -1.45 -16.17
CA ARG A 18 2.03 -0.35 -15.34
C ARG A 18 0.89 0.24 -14.51
N LEU A 19 -0.17 0.65 -15.16
CA LEU A 19 -1.31 1.26 -14.47
C LEU A 19 -2.02 0.25 -13.56
N ILE A 20 -2.11 -1.02 -13.97
CA ILE A 20 -2.67 -2.10 -13.16
C ILE A 20 -1.85 -2.24 -11.87
N SER A 21 -0.52 -2.27 -11.97
CA SER A 21 0.37 -2.40 -10.82
C SER A 21 0.28 -1.20 -9.87
N ASP A 22 0.16 0.02 -10.41
CA ASP A 22 -0.02 1.22 -9.58
C ASP A 22 -1.36 1.17 -8.82
N TYR A 23 -2.45 0.82 -9.51
CA TYR A 23 -3.79 0.72 -8.89
C TYR A 23 -3.86 -0.38 -7.84
N ARG A 24 -3.34 -1.60 -8.10
CA ARG A 24 -3.41 -2.68 -7.11
C ARG A 24 -2.57 -2.34 -5.87
N THR A 25 -1.47 -1.60 -6.04
CA THR A 25 -0.63 -1.17 -4.92
C THR A 25 -1.35 -0.12 -4.07
N GLY A 26 -1.94 0.91 -4.70
CA GLY A 26 -2.76 1.89 -3.99
C GLY A 26 -3.99 1.26 -3.32
N ALA A 27 -4.65 0.34 -4.00
CA ALA A 27 -5.79 -0.40 -3.42
C ALA A 27 -5.38 -1.26 -2.23
N SER A 28 -4.18 -1.88 -2.24
CA SER A 28 -3.67 -2.61 -1.08
C SER A 28 -3.52 -1.70 0.14
N ALA A 29 -2.97 -0.47 -0.03
CA ALA A 29 -2.90 0.50 1.07
C ALA A 29 -4.29 0.82 1.64
N ALA A 30 -5.29 1.03 0.77
CA ALA A 30 -6.67 1.31 1.19
C ALA A 30 -7.31 0.12 1.93
N VAL A 31 -7.11 -1.12 1.44
CA VAL A 31 -7.63 -2.32 2.10
C VAL A 31 -6.97 -2.51 3.47
N PHE A 32 -5.64 -2.41 3.57
CA PHE A 32 -4.96 -2.49 4.86
C PHE A 32 -5.47 -1.41 5.82
N SER A 33 -5.64 -0.16 5.37
CA SER A 33 -6.15 0.92 6.22
C SER A 33 -7.56 0.66 6.72
N ARG A 34 -8.43 0.06 5.90
CA ARG A 34 -9.81 -0.30 6.27
C ARG A 34 -9.88 -1.20 7.49
N TYR A 35 -8.96 -2.15 7.60
CA TYR A 35 -8.96 -3.19 8.63
C TYR A 35 -8.04 -2.89 9.80
N LEU A 36 -7.00 -2.05 9.61
CA LEU A 36 -5.95 -1.85 10.61
C LEU A 36 -5.94 -0.46 11.24
N CYS A 37 -6.73 0.49 10.74
CA CYS A 37 -6.77 1.84 11.27
C CYS A 37 -8.03 2.12 12.09
N HIS A 38 -7.93 3.17 12.91
CA HIS A 38 -9.10 3.77 13.55
C HIS A 38 -10.13 4.26 12.56
N LYS A 39 -11.37 4.38 13.02
CA LYS A 39 -12.46 4.99 12.26
C LYS A 39 -13.20 6.01 13.15
N PRO A 40 -13.34 7.26 12.72
CA PRO A 40 -12.82 7.82 11.47
C PRO A 40 -11.29 8.00 11.48
N LEU A 41 -10.66 7.86 10.32
CA LEU A 41 -9.25 8.20 10.13
C LEU A 41 -9.18 9.67 9.70
N GLU A 42 -8.47 10.51 10.46
CA GLU A 42 -8.44 11.95 10.25
C GLU A 42 -7.20 12.41 9.46
N ASP A 43 -6.02 11.91 9.83
CA ASP A 43 -4.75 12.30 9.22
C ASP A 43 -3.98 11.09 8.69
N ILE A 44 -3.56 11.21 7.43
CA ILE A 44 -2.74 10.23 6.71
C ILE A 44 -1.44 10.89 6.28
N LEU A 45 -0.32 10.24 6.51
CA LEU A 45 0.98 10.61 5.95
C LEU A 45 1.39 9.59 4.88
N ILE A 46 1.67 10.08 3.68
CA ILE A 46 2.28 9.28 2.62
C ILE A 46 3.70 9.81 2.40
N VAL A 47 4.69 8.92 2.48
CA VAL A 47 6.10 9.22 2.29
C VAL A 47 6.56 8.62 0.97
N GLY A 48 6.81 9.48 0.00
CA GLY A 48 7.09 9.14 -1.40
C GLY A 48 5.97 9.54 -2.35
N SER A 49 6.25 10.42 -3.32
CA SER A 49 5.29 10.94 -4.31
C SER A 49 5.49 10.34 -5.72
N GLY A 50 6.09 9.15 -5.81
CA GLY A 50 6.18 8.38 -7.04
C GLY A 50 4.81 7.94 -7.56
N ALA A 51 4.77 7.20 -8.67
CA ALA A 51 3.53 6.69 -9.24
C ALA A 51 2.67 5.95 -8.21
N GLN A 52 3.28 5.08 -7.42
CA GLN A 52 2.58 4.34 -6.37
C GLN A 52 2.09 5.24 -5.22
N GLY A 53 2.88 6.24 -4.79
CA GLY A 53 2.46 7.19 -3.75
C GLY A 53 1.28 8.06 -4.18
N GLN A 54 1.29 8.53 -5.44
CA GLN A 54 0.16 9.26 -6.02
C GLN A 54 -1.09 8.40 -6.14
N MET A 55 -0.93 7.12 -6.51
CA MET A 55 -2.06 6.19 -6.58
C MET A 55 -2.57 5.81 -5.19
N ALA A 56 -1.68 5.62 -4.21
CA ALA A 56 -2.07 5.40 -2.82
C ALA A 56 -2.90 6.57 -2.29
N ALA A 57 -2.51 7.83 -2.59
CA ALA A 57 -3.29 9.00 -2.20
C ALA A 57 -4.71 8.96 -2.78
N ARG A 58 -4.89 8.56 -4.05
CA ARG A 58 -6.20 8.41 -4.69
C ARG A 58 -7.06 7.31 -4.04
N CYS A 59 -6.46 6.14 -3.81
CA CYS A 59 -7.18 5.01 -3.22
C CYS A 59 -7.53 5.25 -1.75
N LEU A 60 -6.63 5.85 -0.98
CA LEU A 60 -6.86 6.21 0.42
C LEU A 60 -7.91 7.32 0.56
N HIS A 61 -7.91 8.32 -0.34
CA HIS A 61 -8.98 9.32 -0.36
C HIS A 61 -10.35 8.70 -0.68
N TYR A 62 -10.40 7.73 -1.59
CA TYR A 62 -11.65 7.00 -1.87
C TYR A 62 -12.15 6.23 -0.64
N GLU A 63 -11.26 5.59 0.12
CA GLU A 63 -11.62 4.84 1.34
C GLU A 63 -11.94 5.77 2.52
N HIS A 64 -11.22 6.89 2.65
CA HIS A 64 -11.31 7.85 3.75
C HIS A 64 -11.52 9.28 3.20
N PRO A 65 -12.69 9.61 2.63
CA PRO A 65 -12.89 10.85 1.89
C PRO A 65 -12.81 12.12 2.76
N ALA A 66 -12.92 12.00 4.07
CA ALA A 66 -12.80 13.12 5.01
C ALA A 66 -11.36 13.30 5.55
N ALA A 67 -10.46 12.34 5.32
CA ALA A 67 -9.11 12.40 5.87
C ALA A 67 -8.25 13.43 5.16
N GLN A 68 -7.43 14.15 5.93
CA GLN A 68 -6.37 15.00 5.39
C GLN A 68 -5.18 14.12 5.00
N ILE A 69 -4.65 14.29 3.80
CA ILE A 69 -3.51 13.54 3.29
C ILE A 69 -2.30 14.44 3.19
N SER A 70 -1.31 14.22 4.03
CA SER A 70 0.01 14.85 3.95
C SER A 70 0.90 14.01 3.03
N LEU A 71 1.33 14.55 1.90
CA LEU A 71 2.24 13.88 0.97
C LEU A 71 3.63 14.50 1.08
N PHE A 72 4.61 13.68 1.44
CA PHE A 72 6.01 14.05 1.58
C PHE A 72 6.87 13.41 0.48
N ASP A 73 7.78 14.18 -0.08
CA ASP A 73 8.87 13.71 -0.93
C ASP A 73 10.08 14.63 -0.76
N LEU A 74 11.28 14.13 -1.02
CA LEU A 74 12.49 14.95 -1.08
C LEU A 74 12.40 15.98 -2.23
N ASP A 75 11.74 15.62 -3.32
CA ASP A 75 11.40 16.51 -4.42
C ASP A 75 10.02 17.15 -4.16
N VAL A 76 10.05 18.28 -3.45
CA VAL A 76 8.84 19.05 -3.11
C VAL A 76 8.08 19.53 -4.35
N GLU A 77 8.79 19.84 -5.44
CA GLU A 77 8.16 20.33 -6.68
C GLU A 77 7.30 19.24 -7.33
N LYS A 78 7.71 17.99 -7.25
CA LYS A 78 6.93 16.85 -7.69
C LYS A 78 5.60 16.70 -6.93
N VAL A 79 5.63 16.92 -5.60
CA VAL A 79 4.41 16.93 -4.77
C VAL A 79 3.49 18.07 -5.16
N LYS A 80 4.04 19.28 -5.38
CA LYS A 80 3.27 20.46 -5.81
C LYS A 80 2.61 20.23 -7.18
N GLN A 81 3.36 19.69 -8.14
CA GLN A 81 2.83 19.38 -9.47
C GLN A 81 1.67 18.35 -9.39
N PHE A 82 1.83 17.32 -8.58
CA PHE A 82 0.75 16.37 -8.36
C PHE A 82 -0.47 17.05 -7.72
N LYS A 83 -0.28 17.85 -6.67
CA LYS A 83 -1.38 18.61 -6.06
C LYS A 83 -2.07 19.52 -7.09
N GLN A 84 -1.33 20.24 -7.89
CA GLN A 84 -1.87 21.11 -8.94
C GLN A 84 -2.67 20.33 -9.99
N SER A 85 -2.23 19.11 -10.32
CA SER A 85 -2.99 18.24 -11.25
C SER A 85 -4.35 17.77 -10.69
N LEU A 86 -4.61 18.00 -9.41
CA LEU A 86 -5.83 17.66 -8.68
C LEU A 86 -6.73 18.87 -8.42
N ASP A 87 -6.38 20.05 -8.94
CA ASP A 87 -7.18 21.28 -8.74
C ASP A 87 -8.64 21.07 -9.13
N GLY A 88 -9.54 21.52 -8.26
CA GLY A 88 -10.98 21.35 -8.42
C GLY A 88 -11.52 19.95 -8.10
N THR A 89 -10.69 19.07 -7.54
CA THR A 89 -11.14 17.75 -7.04
C THR A 89 -11.14 17.69 -5.51
N SER A 90 -12.00 16.84 -4.95
CA SER A 90 -12.05 16.61 -3.49
C SER A 90 -10.71 16.13 -2.91
N LEU A 91 -9.96 15.33 -3.64
CA LEU A 91 -8.60 14.94 -3.23
C LEU A 91 -7.65 16.13 -3.20
N GLY A 92 -7.73 17.05 -4.18
CA GLY A 92 -6.92 18.27 -4.20
C GLY A 92 -7.15 19.14 -2.97
N ASP A 93 -8.40 19.23 -2.49
CA ASP A 93 -8.76 19.97 -1.28
C ASP A 93 -8.19 19.31 -0.02
N GLN A 94 -8.14 17.98 0.03
CA GLN A 94 -7.66 17.21 1.18
C GLN A 94 -6.14 16.98 1.19
N LEU A 95 -5.46 17.10 0.03
CA LEU A 95 -4.04 16.81 -0.09
C LEU A 95 -3.19 18.04 0.30
N GLN A 96 -2.24 17.84 1.20
CA GLN A 96 -1.31 18.85 1.65
C GLN A 96 0.13 18.49 1.25
N VAL A 97 0.87 19.49 0.77
CA VAL A 97 2.32 19.37 0.54
C VAL A 97 3.01 19.36 1.91
N CYS A 98 3.61 18.25 2.26
CA CYS A 98 4.31 18.09 3.53
C CYS A 98 5.79 18.51 3.36
N THR A 99 6.26 19.44 4.19
CA THR A 99 7.66 19.86 4.25
C THR A 99 8.33 19.56 5.59
N ASP A 100 7.57 19.15 6.59
CA ASP A 100 8.04 18.76 7.93
C ASP A 100 7.55 17.36 8.25
N LEU A 101 8.41 16.37 7.95
CA LEU A 101 8.10 14.95 8.09
C LEU A 101 7.78 14.58 9.54
N VAL A 102 8.52 15.15 10.49
CA VAL A 102 8.36 14.83 11.93
C VAL A 102 7.00 15.30 12.44
N LYS A 103 6.62 16.54 12.11
CA LYS A 103 5.30 17.06 12.50
C LYS A 103 4.16 16.31 11.83
N ALA A 104 4.34 15.92 10.59
CA ALA A 104 3.31 15.14 9.90
C ALA A 104 3.16 13.74 10.50
N ALA A 105 4.27 13.06 10.83
CA ALA A 105 4.25 11.77 11.49
C ALA A 105 3.55 11.86 12.85
N ALA A 106 3.87 12.87 13.66
CA ALA A 106 3.33 13.06 15.01
C ALA A 106 1.81 13.30 15.07
N ARG A 107 1.13 13.62 13.96
CA ARG A 107 -0.33 13.77 13.92
C ARG A 107 -1.05 12.63 13.20
N SER A 108 -0.33 11.88 12.36
CA SER A 108 -0.92 10.86 11.51
C SER A 108 -1.17 9.55 12.24
N ARG A 109 -2.31 8.95 12.02
CA ARG A 109 -2.66 7.60 12.50
C ARG A 109 -2.49 6.52 11.45
N LEU A 110 -2.24 6.92 10.21
CA LEU A 110 -1.79 6.06 9.13
C LEU A 110 -0.56 6.69 8.48
N ILE A 111 0.52 5.93 8.40
CA ILE A 111 1.77 6.31 7.73
C ILE A 111 2.05 5.28 6.65
N VAL A 112 2.22 5.71 5.40
CA VAL A 112 2.45 4.83 4.24
C VAL A 112 3.83 5.13 3.65
N MET A 113 4.72 4.14 3.70
CA MET A 113 6.10 4.24 3.22
C MET A 113 6.19 3.71 1.79
N LEU A 114 6.44 4.61 0.83
CA LEU A 114 6.48 4.31 -0.62
C LEU A 114 7.66 4.98 -1.31
N THR A 115 8.83 4.95 -0.68
CA THR A 115 10.05 5.53 -1.25
C THR A 115 10.97 4.47 -1.85
N THR A 116 12.01 4.91 -2.53
CA THR A 116 13.11 4.07 -3.03
C THR A 116 14.35 4.15 -2.13
N ALA A 117 14.23 4.70 -0.92
CA ALA A 117 15.31 4.77 0.03
C ALA A 117 15.80 3.37 0.41
N GLN A 118 17.12 3.17 0.35
CA GLN A 118 17.73 1.85 0.59
C GLN A 118 18.22 1.65 2.04
N LYS A 119 18.03 2.68 2.88
CA LYS A 119 18.43 2.64 4.29
C LYS A 119 17.29 3.20 5.15
N PRO A 120 17.14 2.68 6.38
CA PRO A 120 16.17 3.23 7.34
C PRO A 120 16.44 4.72 7.58
N PHE A 121 15.37 5.51 7.55
CA PHE A 121 15.42 6.95 7.82
C PHE A 121 14.22 7.42 8.65
N PHE A 122 13.15 6.62 8.66
CA PHE A 122 11.94 6.96 9.42
C PHE A 122 12.08 6.42 10.85
N ARG A 123 12.14 7.34 11.82
CA ARG A 123 12.51 6.99 13.19
C ARG A 123 11.35 6.47 13.99
N ASN A 124 11.63 5.48 14.83
CA ASN A 124 10.66 4.90 15.75
C ASN A 124 10.03 5.97 16.67
N GLU A 125 10.81 6.91 17.17
CA GLU A 125 10.37 7.98 18.06
C GLU A 125 9.35 8.97 17.45
N TRP A 126 9.18 8.98 16.13
CA TRP A 126 8.18 9.81 15.44
C TRP A 126 6.80 9.15 15.38
N ILE A 127 6.71 7.86 15.70
CA ILE A 127 5.51 7.05 15.59
C ILE A 127 4.78 7.06 16.93
N LEU A 128 3.58 7.62 16.97
CA LEU A 128 2.80 7.71 18.19
C LEU A 128 1.96 6.45 18.43
N PRO A 129 1.61 6.15 19.69
CA PRO A 129 0.63 5.10 20.00
C PRO A 129 -0.65 5.24 19.18
N GLY A 130 -1.22 4.12 18.75
CA GLY A 130 -2.41 4.08 17.90
C GLY A 130 -2.13 4.24 16.40
N THR A 131 -0.88 4.33 15.98
CA THR A 131 -0.51 4.47 14.56
C THR A 131 -0.41 3.11 13.88
N THR A 132 -0.92 3.05 12.64
CA THR A 132 -0.62 1.99 11.68
C THR A 132 0.45 2.49 10.72
N VAL A 133 1.54 1.75 10.57
CA VAL A 133 2.56 2.00 9.54
C VAL A 133 2.42 0.95 8.46
N LEU A 134 2.33 1.36 7.19
CA LEU A 134 2.35 0.46 6.05
C LEU A 134 3.70 0.54 5.35
N GLY A 135 4.48 -0.52 5.47
CA GLY A 135 5.75 -0.68 4.76
C GLY A 135 5.53 -1.28 3.37
N MET A 136 5.55 -0.45 2.34
CA MET A 136 5.25 -0.84 0.96
C MET A 136 6.44 -0.67 0.02
N GLY A 137 7.56 -0.16 0.53
CA GLY A 137 8.80 -0.01 -0.21
C GLY A 137 9.54 -1.34 -0.40
N SER A 138 10.51 -1.35 -1.34
CA SER A 138 11.32 -2.54 -1.62
C SER A 138 12.47 -2.78 -0.63
N TYR A 139 12.73 -1.82 0.26
CA TYR A 139 13.81 -1.84 1.24
C TYR A 139 13.29 -1.45 2.62
N GLN A 140 14.08 -1.71 3.65
CA GLN A 140 13.79 -1.23 4.99
C GLN A 140 13.91 0.30 5.05
N GLN A 141 12.82 0.99 5.37
CA GLN A 141 12.74 2.45 5.45
C GLN A 141 12.44 2.94 6.87
N VAL A 142 11.76 2.11 7.65
CA VAL A 142 11.48 2.35 9.07
C VAL A 142 12.58 1.72 9.92
N GLU A 143 13.01 2.39 11.00
CA GLU A 143 13.97 1.81 11.94
C GLU A 143 13.47 0.46 12.45
N GLY A 144 14.37 -0.54 12.48
CA GLY A 144 14.02 -1.92 12.83
C GLY A 144 13.41 -2.07 14.20
N GLU A 145 13.72 -1.15 15.12
CA GLU A 145 13.13 -1.11 16.47
C GLU A 145 11.60 -1.04 16.44
N PHE A 146 11.00 -0.39 15.45
CA PHE A 146 9.54 -0.36 15.30
C PHE A 146 8.96 -1.76 15.06
N ALA A 147 9.55 -2.52 14.14
CA ALA A 147 9.11 -3.89 13.85
C ALA A 147 9.26 -4.84 15.04
N LEU A 148 10.29 -4.63 15.88
CA LEU A 148 10.55 -5.45 17.06
C LEU A 148 9.64 -5.12 18.24
N ASN A 149 9.07 -3.91 18.31
CA ASN A 149 8.31 -3.41 19.45
C ASN A 149 6.84 -3.10 19.13
N CYS A 150 6.39 -3.21 17.89
CA CYS A 150 4.98 -3.03 17.56
C CYS A 150 4.12 -4.18 18.10
N ASP A 151 2.84 -3.88 18.37
CA ASP A 151 1.90 -4.87 18.94
C ASP A 151 1.51 -5.95 17.94
N LYS A 152 1.47 -5.62 16.65
CA LYS A 152 1.08 -6.56 15.59
C LYS A 152 1.87 -6.32 14.31
N ILE A 153 2.41 -7.41 13.76
CA ILE A 153 2.88 -7.47 12.36
C ILE A 153 1.80 -8.20 11.56
N ILE A 154 1.26 -7.52 10.54
CA ILE A 154 0.23 -8.07 9.65
C ILE A 154 0.67 -7.87 8.21
N THR A 155 0.72 -8.95 7.44
CA THR A 155 1.17 -8.92 6.03
C THR A 155 0.17 -9.59 5.11
N ASP A 156 0.31 -9.41 3.80
CA ASP A 156 -0.43 -10.18 2.80
C ASP A 156 0.23 -11.52 2.45
N SER A 157 1.54 -11.67 2.70
CA SER A 157 2.27 -12.93 2.57
C SER A 157 3.49 -12.94 3.48
N TRP A 158 3.44 -13.75 4.53
CA TRP A 158 4.56 -13.87 5.48
C TRP A 158 5.83 -14.42 4.82
N GLU A 159 5.68 -15.44 3.98
CA GLU A 159 6.82 -16.04 3.28
C GLU A 159 7.57 -15.02 2.41
N GLN A 160 6.86 -14.08 1.80
CA GLN A 160 7.51 -13.03 1.02
C GLN A 160 8.06 -11.90 1.90
N ALA A 161 7.36 -11.52 2.97
CA ALA A 161 7.76 -10.42 3.85
C ALA A 161 9.10 -10.69 4.57
N LYS A 162 9.41 -11.94 4.87
CA LYS A 162 10.71 -12.34 5.43
C LYS A 162 11.90 -12.11 4.48
N HIS A 163 11.65 -12.09 3.19
CA HIS A 163 12.71 -12.11 2.16
C HIS A 163 12.80 -10.82 1.34
N ARG A 164 11.95 -9.83 1.62
CA ARG A 164 12.01 -8.53 0.94
C ARG A 164 11.33 -7.42 1.74
N GLY A 165 11.68 -6.17 1.42
CA GLY A 165 11.08 -5.00 2.04
C GLY A 165 11.55 -4.75 3.46
N GLU A 166 10.66 -4.30 4.30
CA GLU A 166 10.97 -3.79 5.64
C GLU A 166 11.58 -4.85 6.58
N LEU A 167 11.14 -6.11 6.49
CA LEU A 167 11.57 -7.14 7.44
C LEU A 167 12.79 -7.93 6.97
N GLN A 168 13.19 -7.86 5.70
CA GLN A 168 14.28 -8.67 5.18
C GLN A 168 15.56 -8.58 6.01
N PRO A 169 16.12 -7.38 6.34
CA PRO A 169 17.37 -7.32 7.10
C PRO A 169 17.22 -7.87 8.52
N LEU A 170 16.06 -7.72 9.14
CA LEU A 170 15.79 -8.23 10.49
C LEU A 170 15.63 -9.76 10.48
N SER A 171 14.99 -10.30 9.46
CA SER A 171 14.85 -11.75 9.25
C SER A 171 16.19 -12.41 8.97
N GLU A 172 17.02 -11.83 8.09
CA GLU A 172 18.37 -12.30 7.79
C GLU A 172 19.29 -12.27 9.03
N ALA A 173 19.07 -11.29 9.93
CA ALA A 173 19.78 -11.19 11.21
C ALA A 173 19.21 -12.12 12.32
N GLY A 174 18.13 -12.86 12.04
CA GLY A 174 17.45 -13.72 13.01
C GLY A 174 16.71 -12.97 14.12
N GLN A 175 16.45 -11.66 13.93
CA GLN A 175 15.74 -10.82 14.90
C GLN A 175 14.22 -10.90 14.74
N ILE A 176 13.73 -11.23 13.54
CA ILE A 176 12.33 -11.51 13.24
C ILE A 176 12.21 -12.97 12.82
N THR A 177 11.26 -13.68 13.42
CA THR A 177 10.96 -15.10 13.18
C THR A 177 9.45 -15.27 12.94
N ASP A 178 9.01 -16.51 12.71
CA ASP A 178 7.58 -16.81 12.49
C ASP A 178 6.73 -16.45 13.74
N ASP A 179 7.32 -16.41 14.94
CA ASP A 179 6.63 -16.04 16.18
C ASP A 179 6.26 -14.54 16.25
N ASN A 180 6.87 -13.69 15.41
CA ASN A 180 6.57 -12.26 15.37
C ASN A 180 5.34 -11.94 14.50
N LEU A 181 4.91 -12.86 13.64
CA LEU A 181 3.72 -12.68 12.83
C LEU A 181 2.45 -12.76 13.69
N PHE A 182 1.65 -11.70 13.69
CA PHE A 182 0.32 -11.79 14.29
C PHE A 182 -0.65 -12.58 13.41
N CYS A 183 -0.75 -12.24 12.12
CA CYS A 183 -1.51 -12.99 11.11
C CYS A 183 -1.28 -12.42 9.71
N GLU A 184 -1.77 -13.12 8.69
CA GLU A 184 -1.94 -12.53 7.37
C GLU A 184 -3.25 -11.72 7.29
N LEU A 185 -3.28 -10.69 6.43
CA LEU A 185 -4.45 -9.82 6.27
C LEU A 185 -5.71 -10.61 5.87
N SER A 186 -5.54 -11.70 5.13
CA SER A 186 -6.64 -12.61 4.76
C SER A 186 -7.42 -13.12 5.98
N ASP A 187 -6.74 -13.39 7.10
CA ASP A 187 -7.39 -13.82 8.33
C ASP A 187 -8.25 -12.72 8.96
N VAL A 188 -7.79 -11.46 8.85
CA VAL A 188 -8.55 -10.31 9.33
C VAL A 188 -9.77 -10.07 8.44
N VAL A 189 -9.60 -10.13 7.11
CA VAL A 189 -10.67 -9.90 6.14
C VAL A 189 -11.82 -10.89 6.31
N VAL A 190 -11.51 -12.17 6.59
CA VAL A 190 -12.55 -13.20 6.79
C VAL A 190 -13.01 -13.33 8.25
N GLY A 191 -12.53 -12.46 9.14
CA GLY A 191 -12.95 -12.41 10.54
C GLY A 191 -12.39 -13.51 11.44
N ARG A 192 -11.33 -14.22 11.02
CA ARG A 192 -10.65 -15.24 11.86
C ARG A 192 -9.74 -14.61 12.92
N LYS A 193 -9.20 -13.43 12.62
CA LYS A 193 -8.36 -12.66 13.53
C LYS A 193 -8.86 -11.21 13.57
N PRO A 194 -8.72 -10.51 14.70
CA PRO A 194 -9.02 -9.09 14.76
C PRO A 194 -7.95 -8.29 13.99
N GLY A 195 -8.35 -7.16 13.43
CA GLY A 195 -7.41 -6.14 12.98
C GLY A 195 -6.91 -5.32 14.17
N ARG A 196 -7.32 -4.06 14.22
CA ARG A 196 -7.10 -3.19 15.40
C ARG A 196 -8.14 -3.51 16.49
N GLU A 197 -7.68 -3.65 17.74
CA GLU A 197 -8.53 -3.95 18.89
C GLU A 197 -8.66 -2.78 19.85
N ASN A 198 -7.68 -1.87 19.88
CA ASN A 198 -7.71 -0.69 20.74
C ASN A 198 -6.98 0.52 20.14
N ASP A 199 -7.13 1.66 20.78
CA ASP A 199 -6.68 2.96 20.30
C ASP A 199 -5.20 3.23 20.50
N SER A 200 -4.47 2.38 21.21
CA SER A 200 -3.04 2.54 21.48
C SER A 200 -2.16 1.60 20.68
N GLU A 201 -2.72 0.55 20.07
CA GLU A 201 -1.91 -0.43 19.32
C GLU A 201 -1.04 0.22 18.25
N LEU A 202 0.21 -0.20 18.21
CA LEU A 202 1.14 0.04 17.10
C LEU A 202 1.06 -1.15 16.14
N ILE A 203 0.63 -0.91 14.90
CA ILE A 203 0.48 -1.98 13.93
C ILE A 203 1.42 -1.75 12.75
N PHE A 204 2.22 -2.76 12.41
CA PHE A 204 3.03 -2.77 11.21
C PHE A 204 2.35 -3.62 10.14
N GLY A 205 1.75 -2.95 9.17
CA GLY A 205 1.15 -3.58 8.00
C GLY A 205 2.15 -3.68 6.86
N LEU A 206 2.25 -4.83 6.22
CA LEU A 206 3.22 -5.09 5.17
C LEU A 206 2.54 -5.63 3.91
N PRO A 207 1.94 -4.75 3.10
CA PRO A 207 1.43 -5.14 1.78
C PRO A 207 2.60 -5.34 0.81
N ILE A 208 3.15 -6.53 0.80
CA ILE A 208 4.28 -6.92 -0.05
C ILE A 208 3.89 -6.94 -1.53
N GLY A 209 2.62 -7.22 -1.80
CA GLY A 209 2.04 -7.30 -3.13
C GLY A 209 2.18 -8.68 -3.75
N LEU A 210 1.05 -9.24 -4.10
CA LEU A 210 0.92 -10.56 -4.70
C LEU A 210 0.52 -10.43 -6.17
N GLY A 211 1.08 -11.26 -7.05
CA GLY A 211 0.65 -11.32 -8.45
C GLY A 211 -0.85 -11.61 -8.62
N ALA A 212 -1.48 -12.24 -7.63
CA ALA A 212 -2.93 -12.45 -7.61
C ALA A 212 -3.72 -11.13 -7.63
N TYR A 213 -3.20 -10.05 -7.03
CA TYR A 213 -3.84 -8.73 -7.07
C TYR A 213 -3.79 -8.11 -8.47
N ASP A 214 -2.66 -8.28 -9.15
CA ASP A 214 -2.51 -7.82 -10.55
C ASP A 214 -3.48 -8.58 -11.46
N VAL A 215 -3.63 -9.89 -11.26
CA VAL A 215 -4.60 -10.72 -12.03
C VAL A 215 -6.04 -10.31 -11.74
N ALA A 216 -6.40 -10.05 -10.48
CA ALA A 216 -7.76 -9.64 -10.12
C ALA A 216 -8.15 -8.30 -10.77
N ILE A 217 -7.27 -7.30 -10.74
CA ILE A 217 -7.51 -6.01 -11.41
C ILE A 217 -7.54 -6.19 -12.94
N ALA A 218 -6.61 -6.98 -13.49
CA ALA A 218 -6.54 -7.24 -14.92
C ALA A 218 -7.82 -7.92 -15.48
N ASP A 219 -8.40 -8.84 -14.71
CA ASP A 219 -9.64 -9.51 -15.11
C ASP A 219 -10.83 -8.53 -15.13
N ILE A 220 -10.92 -7.64 -14.13
CA ILE A 220 -11.92 -6.56 -14.11
C ILE A 220 -11.76 -5.63 -15.32
N VAL A 221 -10.52 -5.24 -15.63
CA VAL A 221 -10.20 -4.39 -16.79
C VAL A 221 -10.58 -5.09 -18.08
N TYR A 222 -10.24 -6.36 -18.23
CA TYR A 222 -10.57 -7.18 -19.39
C TYR A 222 -12.09 -7.27 -19.62
N GLU A 223 -12.86 -7.59 -18.58
CA GLU A 223 -14.32 -7.72 -18.71
C GLU A 223 -14.97 -6.36 -19.04
N LYS A 224 -14.49 -5.25 -18.50
CA LYS A 224 -14.96 -3.90 -18.88
C LYS A 224 -14.60 -3.54 -20.31
N ALA A 225 -13.37 -3.80 -20.73
CA ALA A 225 -12.92 -3.52 -22.11
C ALA A 225 -13.74 -4.31 -23.13
N LYS A 226 -14.08 -5.57 -22.80
CA LYS A 226 -14.93 -6.43 -23.62
C LYS A 226 -16.34 -5.87 -23.82
N VAL A 227 -16.95 -5.36 -22.74
CA VAL A 227 -18.28 -4.72 -22.78
C VAL A 227 -18.25 -3.42 -23.60
N ASN A 228 -17.20 -2.63 -23.45
CA ASN A 228 -17.05 -1.35 -24.11
C ASN A 228 -16.52 -1.47 -25.56
N HIS A 229 -16.11 -2.66 -25.98
CA HIS A 229 -15.41 -2.91 -27.26
C HIS A 229 -14.08 -2.14 -27.38
N ASP A 230 -13.37 -1.97 -26.24
CA ASP A 230 -12.06 -1.34 -26.20
C ASP A 230 -10.96 -2.34 -26.59
N GLY A 231 -9.94 -1.89 -27.31
CA GLY A 231 -8.79 -2.69 -27.73
C GLY A 231 -8.97 -3.38 -29.08
N LEU A 232 -8.08 -4.33 -29.38
CA LEU A 232 -8.06 -5.10 -30.62
C LEU A 232 -8.40 -6.57 -30.34
N SER A 233 -9.36 -7.11 -31.08
CA SER A 233 -9.63 -8.54 -31.08
C SER A 233 -8.72 -9.24 -32.08
N VAL A 234 -7.95 -10.22 -31.61
CA VAL A 234 -7.07 -11.04 -32.44
C VAL A 234 -7.58 -12.48 -32.43
N LEU A 235 -7.85 -13.03 -33.61
CA LEU A 235 -8.19 -14.43 -33.73
C LEU A 235 -6.90 -15.26 -33.60
N ILE A 236 -6.79 -16.00 -32.50
CA ILE A 236 -5.73 -16.99 -32.32
C ILE A 236 -6.29 -18.31 -32.86
N GLN A 237 -5.64 -18.85 -33.90
CA GLN A 237 -6.06 -20.10 -34.51
C GLN A 237 -5.99 -21.21 -33.46
N GLN A 238 -7.12 -21.86 -33.18
CA GLN A 238 -7.13 -23.07 -32.38
C GLN A 238 -6.52 -24.19 -33.21
N ALA A 239 -5.51 -24.87 -32.65
CA ALA A 239 -4.97 -26.08 -33.26
C ALA A 239 -5.96 -27.22 -33.14
#